data_d2d16f6df933a1548a8e112557bf0028
#
_entry.id   d2d16f6df933a1548a8e112557bf0028
#
_cell.length_a   1.000
_cell.length_b   1.000
_cell.length_c   1.000
_cell.angle_alpha   90.00
_cell.angle_beta   90.00
_cell.angle_gamma   90.00
#
_symmetry.space_group_name_H-M   'P 1'
#
loop_
_entity.id
_entity.type
_entity.pdbx_description
1 polymer ?
#
loop_
_entity_poly.entity_id
_entity_poly.type
_entity_poly.pdbx_seq_one_letter_code
_entity_poly.pdbx_strand_id
1 'polypeptide(L)'
;MSEPVRVIALGGLGEVGRNITVVEQGDDLIIIDCGISFPREEGHLGADIVLPDVSYLAERQHAIRGLVLTHGHEDHIGAVPYLLRLRPDLPLVASRLTLAMVEAKLAEHRITPRSLEVKEGGIERLGPFECEFIAVNHSIPDALAVAIRTS
;
A
#
# COMPACT_ATOMS: atom_id res chain seq x y z
N MET A 1 18.03 22.88 5.54
CA MET A 1 18.45 21.59 4.94
C MET A 1 17.20 20.72 4.92
N SER A 2 16.87 20.11 3.77
CA SER A 2 15.73 19.17 3.70
C SER A 2 16.02 17.95 4.59
N GLU A 3 14.99 17.44 5.26
CA GLU A 3 15.13 16.22 6.04
C GLU A 3 15.39 15.00 5.14
N PRO A 4 16.17 14.03 5.60
CA PRO A 4 16.49 12.86 4.78
C PRO A 4 15.23 12.02 4.50
N VAL A 5 15.14 11.51 3.26
CA VAL A 5 14.12 10.54 2.90
C VAL A 5 14.57 9.15 3.34
N ARG A 6 13.68 8.42 4.01
CA ARG A 6 13.90 7.01 4.38
C ARG A 6 12.96 6.11 3.59
N VAL A 7 13.49 5.02 3.06
CA VAL A 7 12.71 3.96 2.42
C VAL A 7 12.84 2.71 3.29
N ILE A 8 11.73 2.23 3.80
CA ILE A 8 11.66 1.14 4.79
C ILE A 8 10.79 0.03 4.22
N ALA A 9 11.38 -1.13 3.94
CA ALA A 9 10.61 -2.31 3.57
C ALA A 9 10.11 -3.02 4.85
N LEU A 10 8.81 -3.14 5.00
CA LEU A 10 8.17 -3.90 6.08
C LEU A 10 7.82 -5.33 5.65
N GLY A 11 7.94 -5.64 4.35
CA GLY A 11 7.78 -6.97 3.78
C GLY A 11 8.21 -6.99 2.31
N GLY A 12 8.22 -8.17 1.69
CA GLY A 12 8.56 -8.34 0.27
C GLY A 12 10.06 -8.43 -0.05
N LEU A 13 10.96 -8.30 0.94
CA LEU A 13 12.40 -8.47 0.73
C LEU A 13 12.82 -9.93 0.93
N GLY A 14 13.42 -10.53 -0.12
CA GLY A 14 13.89 -11.92 -0.08
C GLY A 14 12.77 -12.96 -0.06
N GLU A 15 11.55 -12.56 -0.35
CA GLU A 15 10.36 -13.41 -0.38
C GLU A 15 9.40 -12.99 -1.49
N VAL A 16 8.43 -13.85 -1.81
CA VAL A 16 7.29 -13.49 -2.66
C VAL A 16 6.09 -13.26 -1.75
N GLY A 17 5.46 -12.09 -1.86
CA GLY A 17 4.31 -11.71 -1.05
C GLY A 17 4.62 -10.70 0.04
N ARG A 18 3.59 -10.25 0.74
CA ARG A 18 3.63 -9.24 1.81
C ARG A 18 4.32 -7.94 1.40
N ASN A 19 4.16 -7.55 0.13
CA ASN A 19 4.78 -6.33 -0.36
C ASN A 19 4.22 -5.12 0.37
N ILE A 20 5.06 -4.43 1.12
CA ILE A 20 4.75 -3.20 1.82
C ILE A 20 6.03 -2.38 2.01
N THR A 21 6.02 -1.17 1.51
CA THR A 21 7.15 -0.24 1.61
C THR A 21 6.66 1.09 2.17
N VAL A 22 7.40 1.64 3.11
CA VAL A 22 7.18 2.98 3.66
C VAL A 22 8.19 3.93 3.08
N VAL A 23 7.72 5.10 2.63
CA VAL A 23 8.57 6.24 2.29
C VAL A 23 8.29 7.34 3.29
N GLU A 24 9.31 7.78 4.01
CA GLU A 24 9.20 8.70 5.12
C GLU A 24 10.13 9.90 4.96
N GLN A 25 9.63 11.08 5.28
CA GLN A 25 10.41 12.32 5.37
C GLN A 25 9.88 13.15 6.54
N GLY A 26 10.72 13.41 7.52
CA GLY A 26 10.33 14.10 8.75
C GLY A 26 9.24 13.33 9.52
N ASP A 27 8.15 14.02 9.82
CA ASP A 27 7.01 13.46 10.53
C ASP A 27 5.92 12.91 9.60
N ASP A 28 6.18 12.86 8.29
CA ASP A 28 5.25 12.38 7.28
C ASP A 28 5.71 11.08 6.65
N LEU A 29 4.78 10.19 6.37
CA LEU A 29 5.04 8.96 5.63
C LEU A 29 3.88 8.59 4.70
N ILE A 30 4.21 7.89 3.61
CA ILE A 30 3.26 7.19 2.75
C ILE A 30 3.61 5.71 2.70
N ILE A 31 2.61 4.90 2.41
CA ILE A 31 2.74 3.45 2.27
C ILE A 31 2.55 3.11 0.80
N ILE A 32 3.43 2.28 0.26
CA ILE A 32 3.33 1.73 -1.09
C ILE A 32 3.03 0.24 -0.95
N ASP A 33 1.86 -0.17 -1.42
CA ASP A 33 1.28 -1.50 -1.33
C ASP A 33 1.06 -1.99 0.12
N CYS A 34 0.20 -2.99 0.28
CA CYS A 34 -0.08 -3.66 1.54
C CYS A 34 -0.61 -5.06 1.25
N GLY A 35 0.30 -5.98 0.96
CA GLY A 35 -0.01 -7.32 0.48
C GLY A 35 0.03 -8.39 1.55
N ILE A 36 -0.49 -9.56 1.18
CA ILE A 36 -0.36 -10.79 1.97
C ILE A 36 0.64 -11.74 1.32
N SER A 37 1.03 -12.77 2.06
CA SER A 37 1.57 -14.02 1.49
C SER A 37 0.75 -15.21 1.96
N PHE A 38 0.96 -16.35 1.31
CA PHE A 38 0.34 -17.60 1.69
C PHE A 38 1.32 -18.44 2.51
N PRO A 39 0.82 -19.20 3.51
CA PRO A 39 1.66 -20.08 4.30
C PRO A 39 2.41 -21.08 3.41
N ARG A 40 3.68 -21.29 3.67
CA ARG A 40 4.40 -22.45 3.12
C ARG A 40 4.08 -23.66 3.96
N GLU A 41 4.14 -24.88 3.38
CA GLU A 41 3.78 -26.14 4.07
C GLU A 41 4.52 -26.36 5.39
N GLU A 42 5.70 -25.80 5.55
CA GLU A 42 6.52 -25.90 6.76
C GLU A 42 6.32 -24.67 7.66
N GLY A 43 5.65 -24.82 8.78
CA GLY A 43 5.69 -23.85 9.90
C GLY A 43 4.46 -22.99 10.14
N HIS A 44 3.43 -23.04 9.30
CA HIS A 44 2.23 -22.20 9.47
C HIS A 44 0.93 -23.01 9.56
N LEU A 45 0.94 -24.10 10.33
CA LEU A 45 -0.23 -24.99 10.50
C LEU A 45 -1.45 -24.20 11.00
N GLY A 46 -2.55 -24.26 10.21
CA GLY A 46 -3.83 -23.63 10.55
C GLY A 46 -3.96 -22.14 10.21
N ALA A 47 -2.98 -21.55 9.51
CA ALA A 47 -3.09 -20.22 8.95
C ALA A 47 -3.45 -20.28 7.46
N ASP A 48 -4.40 -19.46 7.01
CA ASP A 48 -4.77 -19.34 5.59
C ASP A 48 -3.98 -18.23 4.88
N ILE A 49 -3.56 -17.20 5.60
CA ILE A 49 -2.80 -16.06 5.09
C ILE A 49 -1.73 -15.63 6.10
N VAL A 50 -0.70 -14.98 5.59
CA VAL A 50 0.35 -14.35 6.40
C VAL A 50 0.33 -12.84 6.12
N LEU A 51 0.16 -12.05 7.17
CA LEU A 51 0.15 -10.60 7.11
C LEU A 51 1.56 -10.01 7.30
N PRO A 52 1.85 -8.82 6.74
CA PRO A 52 3.06 -8.08 7.08
C PRO A 52 3.01 -7.61 8.54
N ASP A 53 4.17 -7.41 9.15
CA ASP A 53 4.25 -6.74 10.45
C ASP A 53 4.07 -5.23 10.26
N VAL A 54 2.95 -4.72 10.73
CA VAL A 54 2.59 -3.30 10.66
C VAL A 54 2.80 -2.55 11.99
N SER A 55 3.53 -3.13 12.94
CA SER A 55 3.79 -2.51 14.26
C SER A 55 4.40 -1.11 14.12
N TYR A 56 5.33 -0.94 13.18
CA TYR A 56 5.91 0.37 12.85
C TYR A 56 4.86 1.41 12.46
N LEU A 57 3.85 1.01 11.69
CA LEU A 57 2.76 1.89 11.26
C LEU A 57 1.77 2.16 12.40
N ALA A 58 1.52 1.16 13.24
CA ALA A 58 0.62 1.29 14.38
C ALA A 58 1.10 2.35 15.39
N GLU A 59 2.42 2.48 15.58
CA GLU A 59 3.02 3.50 16.44
C GLU A 59 3.04 4.89 15.80
N ARG A 60 2.91 4.98 14.47
CA ARG A 60 3.05 6.22 13.68
C ARG A 60 1.80 6.58 12.87
N GLN A 61 0.63 6.15 13.30
CA GLN A 61 -0.62 6.36 12.57
C GLN A 61 -0.87 7.81 12.17
N HIS A 62 -0.52 8.75 13.03
CA HIS A 62 -0.68 10.19 12.80
C HIS A 62 0.17 10.72 11.64
N ALA A 63 1.28 10.04 11.33
CA ALA A 63 2.21 10.41 10.27
C ALA A 63 1.77 9.94 8.88
N ILE A 64 0.87 8.94 8.79
CA ILE A 64 0.49 8.30 7.53
C ILE A 64 -0.39 9.25 6.71
N ARG A 65 0.06 9.63 5.51
CA ARG A 65 -0.63 10.56 4.61
C ARG A 65 -1.46 9.85 3.54
N GLY A 66 -1.15 8.59 3.21
CA GLY A 66 -1.89 7.81 2.24
C GLY A 66 -1.30 6.43 2.02
N LEU A 67 -2.10 5.57 1.40
CA LEU A 67 -1.71 4.26 0.90
C LEU A 67 -1.82 4.28 -0.63
N VAL A 68 -0.71 4.13 -1.31
CA VAL A 68 -0.63 4.04 -2.77
C VAL A 68 -0.55 2.58 -3.16
N LEU A 69 -1.45 2.12 -4.02
CA LEU A 69 -1.50 0.74 -4.49
C LEU A 69 -1.10 0.69 -5.96
N THR A 70 -0.06 -0.08 -6.24
CA THR A 70 0.52 -0.17 -7.57
C THR A 70 -0.35 -0.98 -8.53
N HIS A 71 -0.93 -2.09 -8.08
CA HIS A 71 -1.81 -2.97 -8.87
C HIS A 71 -2.57 -3.95 -7.97
N GLY A 72 -3.52 -4.70 -8.56
CA GLY A 72 -4.51 -5.47 -7.83
C GLY A 72 -4.14 -6.92 -7.45
N HIS A 73 -2.87 -7.33 -7.47
CA HIS A 73 -2.48 -8.67 -6.99
C HIS A 73 -2.55 -8.77 -5.45
N GLU A 74 -2.88 -9.95 -4.93
CA GLU A 74 -3.08 -10.20 -3.50
C GLU A 74 -1.84 -9.90 -2.66
N ASP A 75 -0.68 -10.15 -3.19
CA ASP A 75 0.59 -9.86 -2.54
C ASP A 75 0.93 -8.36 -2.49
N HIS A 76 0.06 -7.51 -3.08
CA HIS A 76 0.12 -6.05 -3.04
C HIS A 76 -1.10 -5.39 -2.37
N ILE A 77 -2.29 -6.02 -2.40
CA ILE A 77 -3.51 -5.44 -1.83
C ILE A 77 -4.16 -6.26 -0.72
N GLY A 78 -3.76 -7.52 -0.54
CA GLY A 78 -4.49 -8.47 0.30
C GLY A 78 -4.56 -8.09 1.78
N ALA A 79 -3.61 -7.32 2.31
CA ALA A 79 -3.60 -6.88 3.69
C ALA A 79 -4.26 -5.50 3.94
N VAL A 80 -4.75 -4.83 2.89
CA VAL A 80 -5.40 -3.51 3.00
C VAL A 80 -6.54 -3.50 4.02
N PRO A 81 -7.45 -4.49 4.11
CA PRO A 81 -8.52 -4.49 5.11
C PRO A 81 -7.99 -4.47 6.56
N TYR A 82 -6.88 -5.10 6.80
CA TYR A 82 -6.26 -5.15 8.13
C TYR A 82 -5.59 -3.84 8.50
N LEU A 83 -4.93 -3.17 7.53
CA LEU A 83 -4.35 -1.84 7.72
C LEU A 83 -5.45 -0.80 7.98
N LEU A 84 -6.57 -0.83 7.24
CA LEU A 84 -7.67 0.11 7.43
C LEU A 84 -8.43 -0.06 8.75
N ARG A 85 -8.27 -1.18 9.45
CA ARG A 85 -8.76 -1.29 10.84
C ARG A 85 -7.95 -0.42 11.81
N LEU A 86 -6.68 -0.17 11.51
CA LEU A 86 -5.83 0.75 12.30
C LEU A 86 -6.10 2.21 11.94
N ARG A 87 -6.36 2.48 10.65
CA ARG A 87 -6.53 3.83 10.11
C ARG A 87 -7.68 3.88 9.09
N PRO A 88 -8.97 3.91 9.55
CA PRO A 88 -10.15 3.81 8.67
C PRO A 88 -10.29 4.97 7.68
N ASP A 89 -9.77 6.14 8.00
CA ASP A 89 -9.82 7.37 7.19
C ASP A 89 -8.67 7.51 6.19
N LEU A 90 -7.78 6.52 6.12
CA LEU A 90 -6.60 6.54 5.26
C LEU A 90 -6.99 6.63 3.78
N PRO A 91 -6.50 7.65 3.02
CA PRO A 91 -6.74 7.71 1.58
C PRO A 91 -6.09 6.54 0.86
N LEU A 92 -6.85 5.85 0.01
CA LEU A 92 -6.36 4.83 -0.93
C LEU A 92 -6.19 5.47 -2.31
N VAL A 93 -4.99 5.44 -2.86
CA VAL A 93 -4.66 6.03 -4.16
C VAL A 93 -4.26 4.91 -5.10
N ALA A 94 -5.03 4.70 -6.16
CA ALA A 94 -4.76 3.64 -7.14
C ALA A 94 -5.48 3.86 -8.47
N SER A 95 -5.18 3.01 -9.45
CA SER A 95 -5.94 2.94 -10.69
C SER A 95 -7.37 2.45 -10.44
N ARG A 96 -8.26 2.72 -11.39
CA ARG A 96 -9.68 2.35 -11.30
C ARG A 96 -9.89 0.85 -11.05
N LEU A 97 -9.18 -0.01 -11.77
CA LEU A 97 -9.32 -1.46 -11.60
C LEU A 97 -8.82 -1.90 -10.22
N THR A 98 -7.66 -1.40 -9.80
CA THR A 98 -7.10 -1.72 -8.48
C THR A 98 -8.05 -1.28 -7.35
N LEU A 99 -8.63 -0.07 -7.45
CA LEU A 99 -9.63 0.39 -6.47
C LEU A 99 -10.86 -0.53 -6.45
N ALA A 100 -11.40 -0.91 -7.61
CA ALA A 100 -12.57 -1.79 -7.67
C ALA A 100 -12.29 -3.14 -6.98
N MET A 101 -11.10 -3.72 -7.17
CA MET A 101 -10.71 -4.96 -6.52
C MET A 101 -10.57 -4.82 -5.00
N VAL A 102 -9.95 -3.73 -4.54
CA VAL A 102 -9.80 -3.45 -3.11
C VAL A 102 -11.14 -3.14 -2.46
N GLU A 103 -12.00 -2.35 -3.11
CA GLU A 103 -13.34 -2.01 -2.59
C GLU A 103 -14.23 -3.24 -2.44
N ALA A 104 -14.19 -4.18 -3.39
CA ALA A 104 -14.89 -5.46 -3.28
C ALA A 104 -14.42 -6.24 -2.03
N LYS A 105 -13.11 -6.32 -1.81
CA LYS A 105 -12.51 -6.95 -0.63
C LYS A 105 -12.89 -6.22 0.67
N LEU A 106 -12.85 -4.90 0.69
CA LEU A 106 -13.21 -4.08 1.85
C LEU A 106 -14.70 -4.21 2.22
N ALA A 107 -15.57 -4.39 1.23
CA ALA A 107 -17.00 -4.62 1.46
C ALA A 107 -17.27 -5.91 2.28
N GLU A 108 -16.49 -6.97 2.05
CA GLU A 108 -16.55 -8.20 2.86
C GLU A 108 -16.20 -7.94 4.32
N HIS A 109 -15.32 -6.97 4.58
CA HIS A 109 -14.92 -6.52 5.91
C HIS A 109 -15.79 -5.39 6.47
N ARG A 110 -16.83 -4.93 5.74
CA ARG A 110 -17.72 -3.81 6.09
C ARG A 110 -16.98 -2.49 6.30
N ILE A 111 -15.92 -2.27 5.51
CA ILE A 111 -15.12 -1.05 5.51
C ILE A 111 -15.45 -0.24 4.26
N THR A 112 -15.75 1.04 4.44
CA THR A 112 -15.94 1.99 3.33
C THR A 112 -14.66 2.82 3.20
N PRO A 113 -13.87 2.68 2.12
CA PRO A 113 -12.62 3.40 1.97
C PRO A 113 -12.83 4.86 1.50
N ARG A 114 -11.82 5.68 1.71
CA ARG A 114 -11.64 6.95 1.04
C ARG A 114 -10.76 6.72 -0.19
N SER A 115 -11.37 6.49 -1.37
CA SER A 115 -10.67 6.18 -2.61
C SER A 115 -10.35 7.43 -3.41
N LEU A 116 -9.15 7.50 -3.98
CA LEU A 116 -8.68 8.51 -4.92
C LEU A 116 -8.21 7.79 -6.19
N GLU A 117 -9.00 7.90 -7.27
CA GLU A 117 -8.65 7.31 -8.56
C GLU A 117 -7.57 8.12 -9.27
N VAL A 118 -6.52 7.43 -9.74
CA VAL A 118 -5.45 8.00 -10.54
C VAL A 118 -5.29 7.25 -11.86
N LYS A 119 -4.65 7.91 -12.83
CA LYS A 119 -4.35 7.38 -14.17
C LYS A 119 -2.90 7.63 -14.51
N GLU A 120 -2.42 6.97 -15.56
CA GLU A 120 -1.13 7.27 -16.17
C GLU A 120 -0.95 8.78 -16.38
N GLY A 121 0.23 9.29 -15.98
CA GLY A 121 0.59 10.70 -16.01
C GLY A 121 -0.08 11.56 -14.94
N GLY A 122 -0.99 10.99 -14.13
CA GLY A 122 -1.60 11.67 -13.00
C GLY A 122 -0.59 11.96 -11.89
N ILE A 123 -0.83 13.03 -11.14
CA ILE A 123 -0.01 13.42 -9.98
C ILE A 123 -0.95 13.62 -8.80
N GLU A 124 -0.63 12.94 -7.69
CA GLU A 124 -1.29 13.14 -6.40
C GLU A 124 -0.31 13.61 -5.34
N ARG A 125 -0.78 14.49 -4.44
CA ARG A 125 0.01 15.00 -3.31
C ARG A 125 -0.50 14.43 -1.99
N LEU A 126 0.38 13.73 -1.31
CA LEU A 126 0.13 13.11 -0.01
C LEU A 126 1.11 13.69 1.01
N GLY A 127 0.70 14.73 1.74
CA GLY A 127 1.60 15.49 2.58
C GLY A 127 2.73 16.13 1.75
N PRO A 128 4.02 15.94 2.11
CA PRO A 128 5.15 16.47 1.35
C PRO A 128 5.49 15.66 0.09
N PHE A 129 4.84 14.50 -0.11
CA PHE A 129 5.13 13.60 -1.22
C PHE A 129 4.29 13.96 -2.44
N GLU A 130 4.94 14.15 -3.59
CA GLU A 130 4.31 14.23 -4.90
C GLU A 130 4.51 12.90 -5.62
N CYS A 131 3.41 12.20 -5.88
CA CYS A 131 3.39 10.89 -6.50
C CYS A 131 2.92 11.01 -7.95
N GLU A 132 3.80 10.72 -8.92
CA GLU A 132 3.47 10.64 -10.35
C GLU A 132 3.30 9.17 -10.74
N PHE A 133 2.23 8.86 -11.46
CA PHE A 133 1.84 7.50 -11.83
C PHE A 133 2.21 7.19 -13.27
N ILE A 134 2.93 6.09 -13.47
CA ILE A 134 3.50 5.67 -14.76
C ILE A 134 2.97 4.28 -15.10
N ALA A 135 2.30 4.13 -16.25
CA ALA A 135 1.84 2.82 -16.69
C ALA A 135 2.99 1.86 -16.93
N VAL A 136 2.83 0.63 -16.47
CA VAL A 136 3.81 -0.45 -16.67
C VAL A 136 3.13 -1.71 -17.18
N ASN A 137 3.87 -2.53 -17.94
CA ASN A 137 3.38 -3.84 -18.35
C ASN A 137 3.46 -4.83 -17.19
N HIS A 138 2.35 -5.49 -16.93
CA HIS A 138 2.25 -6.53 -15.91
C HIS A 138 1.21 -7.58 -16.31
N SER A 139 1.12 -8.70 -15.57
CA SER A 139 0.13 -9.76 -15.79
C SER A 139 -1.30 -9.38 -15.43
N ILE A 140 -1.51 -8.19 -14.87
CA ILE A 140 -2.81 -7.60 -14.57
C ILE A 140 -2.90 -6.21 -15.23
N PRO A 141 -4.08 -5.81 -15.78
CA PRO A 141 -4.28 -4.49 -16.33
C PRO A 141 -4.14 -3.37 -15.29
N ASP A 142 -3.94 -2.14 -15.76
CA ASP A 142 -3.86 -0.91 -14.97
C ASP A 142 -2.76 -0.88 -13.90
N ALA A 143 -1.70 -1.67 -14.07
CA ALA A 143 -0.55 -1.62 -13.18
C ALA A 143 0.23 -0.31 -13.35
N LEU A 144 0.61 0.31 -12.23
CA LEU A 144 1.29 1.61 -12.19
C LEU A 144 2.60 1.51 -11.39
N ALA A 145 3.67 2.05 -11.94
CA ALA A 145 4.82 2.47 -11.17
C ALA A 145 4.55 3.86 -10.58
N VAL A 146 5.24 4.19 -9.50
CA VAL A 146 5.09 5.46 -8.79
C VAL A 146 6.44 6.15 -8.67
N ALA A 147 6.57 7.32 -9.29
CA ALA A 147 7.71 8.19 -9.05
C ALA A 147 7.37 9.16 -7.92
N ILE A 148 8.15 9.12 -6.84
CA ILE A 148 7.91 9.93 -5.65
C ILE A 148 8.94 11.05 -5.58
N ARG A 149 8.45 12.29 -5.54
CA ARG A 149 9.26 13.47 -5.27
C ARG A 149 8.95 14.00 -3.88
N THR A 150 10.00 14.47 -3.21
CA THR A 150 9.91 15.10 -1.88
C THR A 150 10.49 16.50 -1.93
N SER A 151 10.10 17.35 -1.01
CA SER A 151 10.58 18.74 -0.90
C SER A 151 11.93 18.82 -0.18
#